data_d9a1dc6282729e5fa3479a88f5641362
#
_entry.id   d9a1dc6282729e5fa3479a88f5641362
#
_cell.length_a   1.000
_cell.length_b   1.000
_cell.length_c   1.000
_cell.angle_alpha   90.00
_cell.angle_beta   90.00
_cell.angle_gamma   90.00
#
_symmetry.space_group_name_H-M   'P 1'
#
loop_
_entity.id
_entity.type
_entity.pdbx_description
1 polymer ?
#
loop_
_entity_poly.entity_id
_entity_poly.type
_entity_poly.pdbx_seq_one_letter_code
_entity_poly.pdbx_strand_id
1 'polypeptide(L)'
;VMVEEQKSGKTARQLFGTVSERTESILNKPVEKKESTPLLMWLDNAMLLMGALALMMSIASLLFKGRMQQMGLLALVIGSMVGGYALYLMYKYVYQYDRPGADKSKRPGFIKSGSIMVGAMFLWIITFSAAALLPQTINPVLDPVVMIVIGGAVLAARYFLKKKYNMQSSLAR
;
A
#
# COMPACT_ATOMS: atom_id res chain seq x y z
N VAL A 1 -38.59 2.43 -10.20
CA VAL A 1 -38.88 1.42 -9.15
C VAL A 1 -39.91 1.94 -8.17
N MET A 2 -39.75 3.13 -7.53
CA MET A 2 -40.72 3.66 -6.58
C MET A 2 -42.14 3.90 -7.17
N VAL A 3 -42.21 4.40 -8.42
CA VAL A 3 -43.48 4.75 -9.06
C VAL A 3 -44.28 3.51 -9.53
N GLU A 4 -43.59 2.44 -9.90
CA GLU A 4 -44.24 1.19 -10.35
C GLU A 4 -44.76 0.36 -9.18
N GLU A 5 -44.10 0.38 -8.04
CA GLU A 5 -44.49 -0.40 -6.87
C GLU A 5 -45.53 0.34 -5.96
N GLN A 6 -45.66 1.66 -6.08
CA GLN A 6 -46.78 2.40 -5.49
C GLN A 6 -48.12 1.98 -6.09
N LYS A 7 -48.16 1.54 -7.34
CA LYS A 7 -49.36 1.00 -7.97
C LYS A 7 -49.81 -0.35 -7.38
N SER A 8 -48.91 -1.05 -6.67
CA SER A 8 -49.22 -2.32 -5.98
C SER A 8 -49.66 -2.14 -4.52
N GLY A 9 -49.87 -0.90 -4.05
CA GLY A 9 -50.36 -0.60 -2.70
C GLY A 9 -49.35 -0.81 -1.56
N LYS A 10 -48.08 -1.06 -1.89
CA LYS A 10 -47.05 -1.23 -0.87
C LYS A 10 -46.57 0.12 -0.34
N THR A 11 -46.52 0.27 0.97
CA THR A 11 -46.00 1.48 1.61
C THR A 11 -44.47 1.55 1.51
N ALA A 12 -43.92 2.76 1.55
CA ALA A 12 -42.45 2.96 1.54
C ALA A 12 -41.74 2.16 2.67
N ARG A 13 -42.42 1.97 3.81
CA ARG A 13 -41.92 1.18 4.94
C ARG A 13 -41.87 -0.33 4.63
N GLN A 14 -42.79 -0.82 3.83
CA GLN A 14 -42.82 -2.23 3.40
C GLN A 14 -41.78 -2.50 2.30
N LEU A 15 -41.45 -1.48 1.52
CA LEU A 15 -40.45 -1.59 0.44
C LEU A 15 -39.00 -1.44 0.94
N PHE A 16 -38.81 -0.59 1.94
CA PHE A 16 -37.45 -0.18 2.34
C PHE A 16 -37.14 -0.46 3.82
N GLY A 17 -38.06 -1.04 4.58
CA GLY A 17 -37.90 -1.24 6.01
C GLY A 17 -38.03 0.07 6.81
N THR A 18 -37.68 0.02 8.08
CA THR A 18 -37.60 1.22 8.92
C THR A 18 -36.37 2.07 8.54
N VAL A 19 -36.43 3.37 8.85
CA VAL A 19 -35.30 4.29 8.63
C VAL A 19 -34.05 3.76 9.31
N SER A 20 -34.18 3.21 10.52
CA SER A 20 -33.07 2.61 11.27
C SER A 20 -32.45 1.41 10.56
N GLU A 21 -33.27 0.46 10.09
CA GLU A 21 -32.80 -0.71 9.33
C GLU A 21 -32.10 -0.31 8.03
N ARG A 22 -32.62 0.74 7.36
CA ARG A 22 -32.02 1.25 6.14
C ARG A 22 -30.67 1.93 6.41
N THR A 23 -30.62 2.75 7.46
CA THR A 23 -29.37 3.40 7.90
C THR A 23 -28.34 2.35 8.29
N GLU A 24 -28.73 1.34 9.04
CA GLU A 24 -27.87 0.24 9.44
C GLU A 24 -27.42 -0.60 8.24
N SER A 25 -28.30 -0.87 7.28
CA SER A 25 -27.95 -1.57 6.03
C SER A 25 -27.00 -0.77 5.13
N ILE A 26 -27.04 0.57 5.18
CA ILE A 26 -26.14 1.45 4.44
C ILE A 26 -24.79 1.55 5.17
N LEU A 27 -24.81 1.69 6.50
CA LEU A 27 -23.60 1.75 7.33
C LEU A 27 -22.86 0.42 7.38
N ASN A 28 -23.61 -0.69 7.44
CA ASN A 28 -23.05 -2.05 7.49
C ASN A 28 -22.95 -2.71 6.11
N LYS A 29 -23.28 -2.01 5.01
CA LYS A 29 -22.92 -2.54 3.70
C LYS A 29 -21.43 -2.79 3.70
N PRO A 30 -21.00 -4.06 3.62
CA PRO A 30 -19.59 -4.33 3.35
C PRO A 30 -19.32 -3.61 2.02
N VAL A 31 -18.49 -2.59 2.06
CA VAL A 31 -17.97 -2.00 0.82
C VAL A 31 -17.27 -3.18 0.17
N GLU A 32 -17.86 -3.76 -0.88
CA GLU A 32 -17.19 -4.71 -1.75
C GLU A 32 -15.98 -3.98 -2.34
N LYS A 33 -14.92 -3.89 -1.55
CA LYS A 33 -13.63 -3.43 -2.01
C LYS A 33 -13.16 -4.53 -2.94
N LYS A 34 -13.37 -4.34 -4.24
CA LYS A 34 -12.81 -5.17 -5.29
C LYS A 34 -11.33 -5.36 -4.95
N GLU A 35 -10.97 -6.57 -4.54
CA GLU A 35 -9.61 -6.85 -4.10
C GLU A 35 -8.67 -6.52 -5.25
N SER A 36 -7.72 -5.66 -4.99
CA SER A 36 -6.69 -5.34 -5.96
C SER A 36 -5.88 -6.60 -6.26
N THR A 37 -5.49 -6.79 -7.50
CA THR A 37 -4.61 -7.91 -7.85
C THR A 37 -3.31 -7.83 -7.02
N PRO A 38 -2.70 -8.97 -6.66
CA PRO A 38 -1.44 -9.00 -5.91
C PRO A 38 -0.33 -8.11 -6.51
N LEU A 39 -0.27 -8.07 -7.85
CA LEU A 39 0.69 -7.24 -8.59
C LEU A 39 0.44 -5.74 -8.36
N LEU A 40 -0.82 -5.30 -8.39
CA LEU A 40 -1.16 -3.90 -8.17
C LEU A 40 -0.87 -3.46 -6.73
N MET A 41 -1.09 -4.34 -5.75
CA MET A 41 -0.74 -4.06 -4.36
C MET A 41 0.78 -3.97 -4.16
N TRP A 42 1.53 -4.89 -4.78
CA TRP A 42 2.99 -4.84 -4.77
C TRP A 42 3.51 -3.55 -5.40
N LEU A 43 2.98 -3.18 -6.57
CA LEU A 43 3.38 -1.95 -7.27
C LEU A 43 3.06 -0.70 -6.44
N ASP A 44 1.87 -0.62 -5.82
CA ASP A 44 1.48 0.48 -4.93
C ASP A 44 2.47 0.64 -3.78
N ASN A 45 2.85 -0.48 -3.14
CA ASN A 45 3.81 -0.48 -2.04
C ASN A 45 5.23 -0.10 -2.50
N ALA A 46 5.68 -0.62 -3.64
CA ALA A 46 6.99 -0.30 -4.20
C ALA A 46 7.09 1.19 -4.55
N MET A 47 6.08 1.76 -5.20
CA MET A 47 6.03 3.19 -5.51
C MET A 47 5.96 4.06 -4.26
N LEU A 48 5.23 3.63 -3.24
CA LEU A 48 5.18 4.33 -1.95
C LEU A 48 6.56 4.38 -1.30
N LEU A 49 7.24 3.22 -1.20
CA LEU A 49 8.58 3.15 -0.61
C LEU A 49 9.59 3.95 -1.41
N MET A 50 9.58 3.83 -2.74
CA MET A 50 10.50 4.57 -3.60
C MET A 50 10.35 6.08 -3.43
N GLY A 51 9.12 6.59 -3.49
CA GLY A 51 8.87 8.01 -3.33
C GLY A 51 9.20 8.52 -1.92
N ALA A 52 8.77 7.79 -0.88
CA ALA A 52 9.02 8.16 0.51
C ALA A 52 10.53 8.16 0.85
N LEU A 53 11.25 7.09 0.48
CA LEU A 53 12.69 7.00 0.74
C LEU A 53 13.47 8.05 -0.05
N ALA A 54 13.12 8.29 -1.33
CA ALA A 54 13.75 9.33 -2.14
C ALA A 54 13.59 10.71 -1.48
N LEU A 55 12.38 11.07 -1.04
CA LEU A 55 12.12 12.35 -0.36
C LEU A 55 12.83 12.44 0.98
N MET A 56 12.68 11.42 1.83
CA MET A 56 13.27 11.43 3.18
C MET A 56 14.79 11.55 3.14
N MET A 57 15.45 10.74 2.31
CA MET A 57 16.92 10.77 2.22
C MET A 57 17.44 12.07 1.60
N SER A 58 16.75 12.60 0.60
CA SER A 58 17.17 13.84 -0.04
C SER A 58 16.97 15.05 0.86
N ILE A 59 15.84 15.14 1.55
CA ILE A 59 15.58 16.19 2.53
C ILE A 59 16.59 16.11 3.68
N ALA A 60 16.84 14.91 4.20
CA ALA A 60 17.85 14.70 5.24
C ALA A 60 19.25 15.12 4.76
N SER A 61 19.64 14.78 3.53
CA SER A 61 20.92 15.20 2.95
C SER A 61 21.06 16.73 2.89
N LEU A 62 19.99 17.43 2.49
CA LEU A 62 20.00 18.91 2.45
C LEU A 62 20.08 19.51 3.86
N LEU A 63 19.30 18.99 4.82
CA LEU A 63 19.30 19.48 6.21
C LEU A 63 20.64 19.27 6.91
N PHE A 64 21.26 18.12 6.70
CA PHE A 64 22.55 17.76 7.31
C PHE A 64 23.76 18.14 6.44
N LYS A 65 23.58 19.03 5.46
CA LYS A 65 24.65 19.59 4.60
C LYS A 65 25.51 18.50 3.96
N GLY A 66 24.90 17.46 3.44
CA GLY A 66 25.59 16.36 2.76
C GLY A 66 26.38 15.40 3.66
N ARG A 67 26.27 15.52 4.98
CA ARG A 67 26.93 14.56 5.92
C ARG A 67 26.27 13.18 5.92
N MET A 68 25.04 13.06 5.44
CA MET A 68 24.40 11.76 5.29
C MET A 68 24.75 11.15 3.95
N GLN A 69 25.11 9.88 3.97
CA GLN A 69 25.39 9.12 2.76
C GLN A 69 24.10 9.03 1.93
N GLN A 70 24.18 9.51 0.70
CA GLN A 70 23.08 9.40 -0.25
C GLN A 70 23.05 8.01 -0.84
N MET A 71 21.85 7.53 -1.11
CA MET A 71 21.65 6.25 -1.74
C MET A 71 21.64 6.41 -3.26
N GLY A 72 22.27 5.48 -3.95
CA GLY A 72 22.22 5.45 -5.40
C GLY A 72 20.83 5.06 -5.91
N LEU A 73 20.52 5.51 -7.13
CA LEU A 73 19.22 5.33 -7.77
C LEU A 73 18.85 3.85 -7.91
N LEU A 74 19.79 3.00 -8.32
CA LEU A 74 19.51 1.57 -8.52
C LEU A 74 19.23 0.87 -7.19
N ALA A 75 19.98 1.19 -6.13
CA ALA A 75 19.71 0.67 -4.79
C ALA A 75 18.33 1.08 -4.28
N LEU A 76 17.91 2.32 -4.56
CA LEU A 76 16.58 2.81 -4.22
C LEU A 76 15.48 2.02 -4.96
N VAL A 77 15.64 1.79 -6.26
CA VAL A 77 14.67 1.04 -7.07
C VAL A 77 14.57 -0.41 -6.58
N ILE A 78 15.71 -1.12 -6.49
CA ILE A 78 15.74 -2.53 -6.04
C ILE A 78 15.18 -2.64 -4.62
N GLY A 79 15.63 -1.80 -3.71
CA GLY A 79 15.17 -1.80 -2.32
C GLY A 79 13.69 -1.54 -2.19
N SER A 80 13.14 -0.64 -3.00
CA SER A 80 11.71 -0.35 -3.02
C SER A 80 10.88 -1.48 -3.62
N MET A 81 11.38 -2.16 -4.67
CA MET A 81 10.69 -3.31 -5.26
C MET A 81 10.61 -4.49 -4.28
N VAL A 82 11.74 -4.82 -3.65
CA VAL A 82 11.79 -5.92 -2.66
C VAL A 82 11.04 -5.54 -1.39
N GLY A 83 11.17 -4.31 -0.92
CA GLY A 83 10.39 -3.80 0.22
C GLY A 83 8.90 -3.77 -0.04
N GLY A 84 8.49 -3.39 -1.25
CA GLY A 84 7.09 -3.44 -1.68
C GLY A 84 6.53 -4.86 -1.66
N TYR A 85 7.34 -5.85 -2.04
CA TYR A 85 6.99 -7.25 -1.94
C TYR A 85 6.92 -7.74 -0.49
N ALA A 86 7.85 -7.32 0.34
CA ALA A 86 7.83 -7.61 1.78
C ALA A 86 6.54 -7.08 2.43
N LEU A 87 6.14 -5.84 2.14
CA LEU A 87 4.87 -5.27 2.62
C LEU A 87 3.65 -6.04 2.10
N TYR A 88 3.68 -6.51 0.85
CA TYR A 88 2.62 -7.35 0.31
C TYR A 88 2.53 -8.69 1.07
N LEU A 89 3.65 -9.34 1.38
CA LEU A 89 3.66 -10.57 2.20
C LEU A 89 3.09 -10.33 3.59
N MET A 90 3.47 -9.23 4.24
CA MET A 90 2.93 -8.83 5.55
C MET A 90 1.42 -8.62 5.48
N TYR A 91 0.93 -7.97 4.42
CA TYR A 91 -0.50 -7.85 4.19
C TYR A 91 -1.17 -9.21 4.05
N LYS A 92 -0.67 -10.07 3.15
CA LYS A 92 -1.26 -11.37 2.82
C LYS A 92 -1.32 -12.33 4.01
N TYR A 93 -0.33 -12.32 4.91
CA TYR A 93 -0.24 -13.28 6.00
C TYR A 93 -0.62 -12.73 7.37
N VAL A 94 -0.75 -11.41 7.51
CA VAL A 94 -1.05 -10.77 8.80
C VAL A 94 -2.21 -9.79 8.68
N TYR A 95 -2.02 -8.66 7.97
CA TYR A 95 -2.95 -7.53 8.04
C TYR A 95 -4.33 -7.79 7.46
N GLN A 96 -4.46 -8.65 6.46
CA GLN A 96 -5.77 -8.97 5.88
C GLN A 96 -6.73 -9.60 6.89
N TYR A 97 -6.20 -10.31 7.90
CA TYR A 97 -6.99 -10.97 8.96
C TYR A 97 -7.32 -10.06 10.14
N ASP A 98 -6.66 -8.90 10.24
CA ASP A 98 -6.92 -7.90 11.28
C ASP A 98 -7.97 -6.86 10.86
N ARG A 99 -8.46 -6.93 9.62
CA ARG A 99 -9.50 -6.03 9.11
C ARG A 99 -10.86 -6.32 9.75
N PRO A 100 -11.69 -5.28 9.96
CA PRO A 100 -13.08 -5.48 10.37
C PRO A 100 -13.82 -6.37 9.35
N GLY A 101 -14.51 -7.41 9.85
CA GLY A 101 -15.23 -8.37 9.00
C GLY A 101 -14.39 -9.49 8.39
N ALA A 102 -13.08 -9.54 8.64
CA ALA A 102 -12.24 -10.63 8.16
C ALA A 102 -12.48 -11.93 8.93
N ASP A 103 -12.42 -13.05 8.21
CA ASP A 103 -12.53 -14.39 8.81
C ASP A 103 -11.24 -14.74 9.55
N LYS A 104 -11.25 -14.52 10.86
CA LYS A 104 -10.10 -14.77 11.74
C LYS A 104 -9.75 -16.27 11.86
N SER A 105 -10.67 -17.17 11.49
CA SER A 105 -10.43 -18.62 11.54
C SER A 105 -9.37 -19.06 10.53
N LYS A 106 -9.22 -18.32 9.44
CA LYS A 106 -8.23 -18.55 8.38
C LYS A 106 -6.87 -17.91 8.64
N ARG A 107 -6.72 -17.22 9.76
CA ARG A 107 -5.46 -16.59 10.14
C ARG A 107 -4.38 -17.65 10.36
N PRO A 108 -3.20 -17.53 9.70
CA PRO A 108 -2.07 -18.38 9.97
C PRO A 108 -1.65 -18.27 11.45
N GLY A 109 -1.17 -19.38 12.02
CA GLY A 109 -0.69 -19.38 13.40
C GLY A 109 0.41 -18.35 13.64
N PHE A 110 0.55 -17.89 14.89
CA PHE A 110 1.47 -16.82 15.30
C PHE A 110 2.92 -17.07 14.83
N ILE A 111 3.42 -18.30 14.98
CA ILE A 111 4.78 -18.68 14.57
C ILE A 111 4.95 -18.50 13.05
N LYS A 112 3.99 -18.99 12.25
CA LYS A 112 4.03 -18.88 10.78
C LYS A 112 3.99 -17.41 10.33
N SER A 113 3.11 -16.62 10.89
CA SER A 113 3.01 -15.19 10.59
C SER A 113 4.29 -14.43 10.98
N GLY A 114 4.81 -14.70 12.18
CA GLY A 114 6.05 -14.10 12.67
C GLY A 114 7.26 -14.47 11.83
N SER A 115 7.41 -15.74 11.46
CA SER A 115 8.53 -16.19 10.60
C SER A 115 8.49 -15.54 9.21
N ILE A 116 7.29 -15.38 8.63
CA ILE A 116 7.14 -14.70 7.33
C ILE A 116 7.50 -13.22 7.44
N MET A 117 7.06 -12.55 8.51
CA MET A 117 7.39 -11.13 8.73
C MET A 117 8.90 -10.93 8.90
N VAL A 118 9.52 -11.73 9.77
CA VAL A 118 10.96 -11.68 10.02
C VAL A 118 11.73 -12.00 8.73
N GLY A 119 11.37 -13.07 8.03
CA GLY A 119 12.01 -13.44 6.76
C GLY A 119 11.89 -12.36 5.69
N ALA A 120 10.72 -11.74 5.56
CA ALA A 120 10.49 -10.65 4.61
C ALA A 120 11.34 -9.40 4.94
N MET A 121 11.46 -9.06 6.24
CA MET A 121 12.32 -7.97 6.69
C MET A 121 13.80 -8.26 6.45
N PHE A 122 14.26 -9.47 6.78
CA PHE A 122 15.63 -9.88 6.52
C PHE A 122 15.96 -9.84 5.02
N LEU A 123 15.09 -10.38 4.18
CA LEU A 123 15.26 -10.33 2.73
C LEU A 123 15.40 -8.88 2.24
N TRP A 124 14.56 -8.00 2.74
CA TRP A 124 14.61 -6.58 2.38
C TRP A 124 15.92 -5.92 2.82
N ILE A 125 16.31 -6.11 4.09
CA ILE A 125 17.56 -5.54 4.63
C ILE A 125 18.77 -6.04 3.86
N ILE A 126 18.88 -7.35 3.62
CA ILE A 126 20.02 -7.93 2.89
C ILE A 126 20.07 -7.40 1.46
N THR A 127 18.96 -7.41 0.74
CA THR A 127 18.91 -6.94 -0.65
C THR A 127 19.22 -5.45 -0.73
N PHE A 128 18.66 -4.66 0.18
CA PHE A 128 18.87 -3.22 0.24
C PHE A 128 20.35 -2.88 0.56
N SER A 129 20.94 -3.58 1.53
CA SER A 129 22.35 -3.42 1.89
C SER A 129 23.27 -3.83 0.76
N ALA A 130 23.00 -4.96 0.11
CA ALA A 130 23.79 -5.43 -1.04
C ALA A 130 23.71 -4.45 -2.21
N ALA A 131 22.51 -3.92 -2.51
CA ALA A 131 22.35 -2.93 -3.56
C ALA A 131 23.04 -1.59 -3.25
N ALA A 132 23.13 -1.21 -1.96
CA ALA A 132 23.84 -0.01 -1.54
C ALA A 132 25.38 -0.13 -1.70
N LEU A 133 25.93 -1.36 -1.73
CA LEU A 133 27.35 -1.62 -1.95
C LEU A 133 27.76 -1.59 -3.43
N LEU A 134 26.81 -1.44 -4.35
CA LEU A 134 27.11 -1.37 -5.78
C LEU A 134 27.97 -0.14 -6.10
N PRO A 135 28.95 -0.27 -7.02
CA PRO A 135 29.80 0.85 -7.42
C PRO A 135 28.98 1.97 -8.06
N GLN A 136 29.41 3.21 -7.89
CA GLN A 136 28.70 4.41 -8.39
C GLN A 136 28.50 4.42 -9.91
N THR A 137 29.33 3.70 -10.65
CA THR A 137 29.17 3.54 -12.10
C THR A 137 27.86 2.84 -12.49
N ILE A 138 27.37 1.93 -11.64
CA ILE A 138 26.14 1.18 -11.86
C ILE A 138 25.00 1.78 -11.01
N ASN A 139 25.33 2.31 -9.85
CA ASN A 139 24.39 2.87 -8.87
C ASN A 139 24.68 4.37 -8.64
N PRO A 140 24.38 5.23 -9.63
CA PRO A 140 24.69 6.65 -9.55
C PRO A 140 23.94 7.32 -8.40
N VAL A 141 24.66 8.11 -7.63
CA VAL A 141 24.09 9.00 -6.64
C VAL A 141 23.70 10.28 -7.34
N LEU A 142 22.41 10.62 -7.33
CA LEU A 142 21.88 11.83 -7.94
C LEU A 142 21.86 12.98 -6.94
N ASP A 143 21.84 14.19 -7.48
CA ASP A 143 21.66 15.41 -6.68
C ASP A 143 20.37 15.33 -5.85
N PRO A 144 20.39 15.79 -4.56
CA PRO A 144 19.22 15.75 -3.69
C PRO A 144 17.98 16.42 -4.26
N VAL A 145 18.15 17.53 -4.99
CA VAL A 145 17.01 18.24 -5.60
C VAL A 145 16.39 17.39 -6.72
N VAL A 146 17.22 16.76 -7.54
CA VAL A 146 16.75 15.83 -8.59
C VAL A 146 16.00 14.65 -7.98
N MET A 147 16.51 14.09 -6.88
CA MET A 147 15.86 12.99 -6.18
C MET A 147 14.52 13.41 -5.54
N ILE A 148 14.39 14.65 -5.06
CA ILE A 148 13.11 15.18 -4.58
C ILE A 148 12.10 15.24 -5.72
N VAL A 149 12.51 15.71 -6.90
CA VAL A 149 11.64 15.76 -8.07
C VAL A 149 11.20 14.35 -8.49
N ILE A 150 12.13 13.40 -8.54
CA ILE A 150 11.83 11.99 -8.86
C ILE A 150 10.88 11.40 -7.83
N GLY A 151 11.15 11.57 -6.54
CA GLY A 151 10.30 11.08 -5.44
C GLY A 151 8.89 11.64 -5.50
N GLY A 152 8.76 12.96 -5.73
CA GLY A 152 7.49 13.62 -5.92
C GLY A 152 6.72 13.12 -7.15
N ALA A 153 7.41 12.95 -8.29
CA ALA A 153 6.83 12.41 -9.51
C ALA A 153 6.31 10.96 -9.32
N VAL A 154 7.07 10.12 -8.63
CA VAL A 154 6.66 8.73 -8.31
C VAL A 154 5.42 8.72 -7.42
N LEU A 155 5.35 9.56 -6.39
CA LEU A 155 4.17 9.64 -5.52
C LEU A 155 2.96 10.21 -6.27
N ALA A 156 3.14 11.17 -7.14
CA ALA A 156 2.09 11.69 -8.01
C ALA A 156 1.58 10.60 -8.97
N ALA A 157 2.48 9.90 -9.66
CA ALA A 157 2.13 8.78 -10.52
C ALA A 157 1.38 7.69 -9.76
N ARG A 158 1.83 7.34 -8.54
CA ARG A 158 1.12 6.43 -7.64
C ARG A 158 -0.31 6.90 -7.36
N TYR A 159 -0.50 8.17 -7.06
CA TYR A 159 -1.82 8.74 -6.79
C TYR A 159 -2.77 8.56 -7.99
N PHE A 160 -2.30 8.90 -9.20
CA PHE A 160 -3.09 8.74 -10.42
C PHE A 160 -3.39 7.27 -10.74
N LEU A 161 -2.40 6.38 -10.61
CA LEU A 161 -2.59 4.94 -10.83
C LEU A 161 -3.56 4.35 -9.82
N LYS A 162 -3.45 4.74 -8.55
CA LYS A 162 -4.35 4.31 -7.49
C LYS A 162 -5.79 4.69 -7.78
N LYS A 163 -6.02 5.91 -8.27
CA LYS A 163 -7.35 6.39 -8.67
C LYS A 163 -7.86 5.65 -9.91
N LYS A 164 -7.02 5.45 -10.92
CA LYS A 164 -7.41 4.81 -12.20
C LYS A 164 -7.72 3.33 -12.04
N TYR A 165 -6.89 2.59 -11.29
CA TYR A 165 -7.00 1.13 -11.14
C TYR A 165 -7.62 0.70 -9.82
N ASN A 166 -8.14 1.64 -9.02
CA ASN A 166 -8.72 1.39 -7.69
C ASN A 166 -7.81 0.51 -6.81
N MET A 167 -6.50 0.82 -6.81
CA MET A 167 -5.48 0.01 -6.11
C MET A 167 -5.66 0.14 -4.60
N GLN A 168 -5.71 -0.98 -3.91
CA GLN A 168 -5.69 -1.01 -2.45
C GLN A 168 -4.25 -0.98 -1.94
N SER A 169 -4.00 -0.11 -0.98
CA SER A 169 -2.74 -0.13 -0.25
C SER A 169 -2.76 -1.22 0.81
N SER A 170 -1.66 -1.94 0.97
CA SER A 170 -1.50 -2.92 2.05
C SER A 170 -1.60 -2.29 3.45
N LEU A 171 -1.32 -0.99 3.55
CA LEU A 171 -1.34 -0.21 4.79
C LEU A 171 -2.65 0.54 5.03
N ALA A 172 -3.57 0.58 4.06
CA ALA A 172 -4.86 1.24 4.24
C ALA A 172 -5.82 0.36 5.08
N ARG A 173 -6.31 0.91 6.17
CA ARG A 173 -7.40 0.36 6.99
C ARG A 173 -8.75 0.50 6.30
#